data_90b0a54e12118a10c932034930e90e52
#
_entry.id   90b0a54e12118a10c932034930e90e52
#
_cell.length_a   1.000
_cell.length_b   1.000
_cell.length_c   1.000
_cell.angle_alpha   90.00
_cell.angle_beta   90.00
_cell.angle_gamma   90.00
#
_symmetry.space_group_name_H-M   'P 1'
#
loop_
_entity.id
_entity.type
_entity.pdbx_description
1 polymer ?
#
loop_
_entity_poly.entity_id
_entity_poly.type
_entity_poly.pdbx_seq_one_letter_code
_entity_poly.pdbx_strand_id
1 'polypeptide(L)'
;KVNEIRMANGLSAVQYSASLETTSVVRANEITTKFSHTRPDGTDWYTVNANLQYGENLAEGYNTADDVVNAWMASPTHRANILKPDFNTCAISTTTQNGRTYWAQEFGI
;
A
#
# COMPACT_ATOMS: atom_id res chain seq x y z
N LYS A 1 -11.98 2.72 4.61
CA LYS A 1 -12.17 1.25 4.41
C LYS A 1 -11.20 0.41 5.22
N VAL A 2 -9.89 0.67 5.10
CA VAL A 2 -8.87 -0.09 5.85
C VAL A 2 -9.10 0.04 7.36
N ASN A 3 -9.36 1.25 7.85
CA ASN A 3 -9.59 1.47 9.27
C ASN A 3 -10.87 0.83 9.77
N GLU A 4 -11.93 0.80 8.97
CA GLU A 4 -13.16 0.09 9.31
C GLU A 4 -12.87 -1.40 9.55
N ILE A 5 -12.07 -2.00 8.66
CA ILE A 5 -11.69 -3.41 8.76
C ILE A 5 -10.80 -3.64 10.00
N ARG A 6 -9.82 -2.77 10.23
CA ARG A 6 -8.93 -2.88 11.41
C ARG A 6 -9.74 -2.82 12.70
N MET A 7 -10.61 -1.84 12.84
CA MET A 7 -11.43 -1.67 14.04
C MET A 7 -12.40 -2.84 14.24
N ALA A 8 -12.97 -3.37 13.16
CA ALA A 8 -13.83 -4.55 13.22
C ALA A 8 -13.06 -5.80 13.71
N ASN A 9 -11.74 -5.83 13.58
CA ASN A 9 -10.87 -6.90 14.05
C ASN A 9 -10.15 -6.55 15.36
N GLY A 10 -10.60 -5.52 16.07
CA GLY A 10 -10.05 -5.14 17.38
C GLY A 10 -8.74 -4.38 17.32
N LEU A 11 -8.37 -3.84 16.17
CA LEU A 11 -7.11 -3.10 15.99
C LEU A 11 -7.36 -1.60 15.97
N SER A 12 -6.34 -0.81 16.37
CA SER A 12 -6.38 0.63 16.27
C SER A 12 -6.34 1.09 14.82
N ALA A 13 -7.00 2.22 14.52
CA ALA A 13 -6.93 2.85 13.22
C ALA A 13 -5.49 3.30 12.92
N VAL A 14 -5.08 3.18 11.65
CA VAL A 14 -3.83 3.78 11.19
C VAL A 14 -4.08 5.25 10.83
N GLN A 15 -3.08 6.09 11.09
CA GLN A 15 -3.14 7.53 10.80
C GLN A 15 -2.55 7.81 9.42
N TYR A 16 -3.16 8.73 8.68
CA TYR A 16 -2.57 9.20 7.44
C TYR A 16 -1.21 9.85 7.71
N SER A 17 -0.22 9.55 6.87
CA SER A 17 1.12 10.15 6.96
C SER A 17 1.49 10.79 5.62
N ALA A 18 1.68 12.11 5.62
CA ALA A 18 2.11 12.82 4.42
C ALA A 18 3.50 12.38 3.95
N SER A 19 4.38 12.01 4.88
CA SER A 19 5.72 11.50 4.53
C SER A 19 5.63 10.14 3.84
N LEU A 20 4.74 9.26 4.30
CA LEU A 20 4.48 7.99 3.63
C LEU A 20 3.79 8.18 2.27
N GLU A 21 2.95 9.22 2.13
CA GLU A 21 2.32 9.49 0.84
C GLU A 21 3.37 9.76 -0.23
N THR A 22 4.43 10.48 0.09
CA THR A 22 5.55 10.70 -0.84
C THR A 22 6.11 9.36 -1.33
N THR A 23 6.32 8.41 -0.42
CA THR A 23 6.81 7.08 -0.81
C THR A 23 5.79 6.30 -1.63
N SER A 24 4.51 6.40 -1.29
CA SER A 24 3.46 5.69 -2.03
C SER A 24 3.30 6.24 -3.45
N VAL A 25 3.47 7.55 -3.66
CA VAL A 25 3.44 8.15 -5.00
C VAL A 25 4.58 7.59 -5.85
N VAL A 26 5.80 7.54 -5.31
CA VAL A 26 6.95 6.97 -6.02
C VAL A 26 6.67 5.52 -6.40
N ARG A 27 6.20 4.71 -5.45
CA ARG A 27 5.92 3.30 -5.71
C ARG A 27 4.79 3.09 -6.71
N ALA A 28 3.70 3.87 -6.64
CA ALA A 28 2.61 3.78 -7.59
C ALA A 28 3.09 4.03 -9.03
N ASN A 29 4.02 4.97 -9.21
CA ASN A 29 4.60 5.23 -10.51
C ASN A 29 5.56 4.12 -10.95
N GLU A 30 6.37 3.59 -10.04
CA GLU A 30 7.34 2.53 -10.36
C GLU A 30 6.67 1.24 -10.80
N ILE A 31 5.56 0.86 -10.18
CA ILE A 31 4.88 -0.40 -10.51
C ILE A 31 4.20 -0.36 -11.88
N THR A 32 4.03 0.80 -12.50
CA THR A 32 3.57 0.87 -13.89
C THR A 32 4.64 0.33 -14.86
N THR A 33 5.91 0.41 -14.50
CA THR A 33 7.03 -0.12 -15.28
C THR A 33 7.35 -1.55 -14.88
N LYS A 34 7.37 -1.82 -13.57
CA LYS A 34 7.66 -3.15 -13.02
C LYS A 34 6.75 -3.42 -11.83
N PHE A 35 5.75 -4.25 -12.03
CA PHE A 35 4.80 -4.63 -10.98
C PHE A 35 5.44 -5.64 -10.04
N SER A 36 6.17 -5.14 -9.05
CA SER A 36 6.98 -5.95 -8.14
C SER A 36 7.33 -5.16 -6.88
N HIS A 37 7.60 -5.86 -5.79
CA HIS A 37 8.21 -5.28 -4.60
C HIS A 37 9.71 -4.98 -4.79
N THR A 38 10.29 -5.40 -5.91
CA THR A 38 11.62 -4.98 -6.34
C THR A 38 11.47 -3.78 -7.26
N ARG A 39 12.13 -2.68 -6.93
CA ARG A 39 12.04 -1.43 -7.71
C ARG A 39 12.68 -1.61 -9.10
N PRO A 40 12.34 -0.74 -10.07
CA PRO A 40 12.94 -0.82 -11.41
C PRO A 40 14.47 -0.79 -11.42
N ASP A 41 15.11 -0.14 -10.43
CA ASP A 41 16.58 -0.07 -10.31
C ASP A 41 17.19 -1.30 -9.64
N GLY A 42 16.37 -2.31 -9.29
CA GLY A 42 16.83 -3.54 -8.66
C GLY A 42 16.90 -3.51 -7.14
N THR A 43 16.61 -2.37 -6.50
CA THR A 43 16.58 -2.26 -5.04
C THR A 43 15.23 -2.69 -4.48
N ASP A 44 15.15 -2.92 -3.16
CA ASP A 44 13.90 -3.29 -2.50
C ASP A 44 12.93 -2.11 -2.42
N TRP A 45 11.63 -2.43 -2.34
CA TRP A 45 10.55 -1.45 -2.30
C TRP A 45 10.72 -0.38 -1.22
N TYR A 46 11.21 -0.76 -0.03
CA TYR A 46 11.32 0.14 1.11
C TYR A 46 12.50 1.12 0.99
N THR A 47 13.35 0.99 -0.01
CA THR A 47 14.50 1.88 -0.19
C THR A 47 14.11 3.28 -0.65
N VAL A 48 12.84 3.53 -0.99
CA VAL A 48 12.38 4.91 -1.23
C VAL A 48 12.58 5.74 0.03
N ASN A 49 12.20 5.21 1.21
CA ASN A 49 12.54 5.80 2.50
C ASN A 49 12.52 4.70 3.57
N ALA A 50 13.67 4.07 3.80
CA ALA A 50 13.78 2.92 4.68
C ALA A 50 13.43 3.23 6.14
N ASN A 51 13.48 4.49 6.55
CA ASN A 51 13.09 4.88 7.91
C ASN A 51 11.59 4.92 8.13
N LEU A 52 10.79 4.97 7.06
CA LEU A 52 9.35 5.14 7.13
C LEU A 52 8.56 3.92 6.67
N GLN A 53 9.09 3.13 5.74
CA GLN A 53 8.36 2.05 5.07
C GLN A 53 8.56 0.72 5.78
N TYR A 54 7.48 0.18 6.34
CA TYR A 54 7.49 -1.09 7.09
C TYR A 54 6.58 -2.15 6.48
N GLY A 55 5.69 -1.78 5.57
CA GLY A 55 4.86 -2.72 4.84
C GLY A 55 4.36 -2.10 3.54
N GLU A 56 4.06 -2.95 2.55
CA GLU A 56 3.57 -2.51 1.25
C GLU A 56 2.55 -3.49 0.71
N ASN A 57 1.41 -2.96 0.23
CA ASN A 57 0.47 -3.69 -0.60
C ASN A 57 0.41 -3.02 -1.98
N LEU A 58 0.46 -3.84 -3.02
CA LEU A 58 0.38 -3.38 -4.41
C LEU A 58 -0.83 -4.00 -5.10
N ALA A 59 -1.39 -3.28 -6.07
CA ALA A 59 -2.45 -3.80 -6.92
C ALA A 59 -2.48 -3.08 -8.26
N GLU A 60 -3.09 -3.73 -9.25
CA GLU A 60 -3.35 -3.14 -10.56
C GLU A 60 -4.70 -3.60 -11.08
N GLY A 61 -5.36 -2.73 -11.85
CA GLY A 61 -6.61 -3.06 -12.53
C GLY A 61 -7.89 -2.77 -11.75
N TYR A 62 -7.80 -2.38 -10.47
CA TYR A 62 -8.98 -2.03 -9.67
C TYR A 62 -9.30 -0.55 -9.85
N ASN A 63 -10.60 -0.22 -9.89
CA ASN A 63 -11.07 1.14 -10.18
C ASN A 63 -11.61 1.87 -8.94
N THR A 64 -11.86 1.17 -7.84
CA THR A 64 -12.39 1.76 -6.61
C THR A 64 -11.59 1.31 -5.39
N ALA A 65 -11.62 2.13 -4.34
CA ALA A 65 -10.99 1.80 -3.07
C ALA A 65 -11.61 0.53 -2.46
N ASP A 66 -12.93 0.38 -2.54
CA ASP A 66 -13.60 -0.81 -2.03
C ASP A 66 -13.11 -2.08 -2.72
N ASP A 67 -13.02 -2.06 -4.03
CA ASP A 67 -12.59 -3.24 -4.79
C ASP A 67 -11.15 -3.63 -4.49
N VAL A 68 -10.22 -2.66 -4.43
CA VAL A 68 -8.82 -2.97 -4.15
C VAL A 68 -8.63 -3.48 -2.73
N VAL A 69 -9.30 -2.88 -1.75
CA VAL A 69 -9.16 -3.32 -0.36
C VAL A 69 -9.79 -4.71 -0.17
N ASN A 70 -10.94 -4.97 -0.79
CA ASN A 70 -11.55 -6.30 -0.76
C ASN A 70 -10.62 -7.36 -1.37
N ALA A 71 -9.94 -7.04 -2.47
CA ALA A 71 -8.97 -7.94 -3.09
C ALA A 71 -7.77 -8.20 -2.17
N TRP A 72 -7.24 -7.15 -1.53
CA TRP A 72 -6.15 -7.32 -0.56
C TRP A 72 -6.57 -8.18 0.62
N MET A 73 -7.79 -7.99 1.13
CA MET A 73 -8.30 -8.80 2.26
C MET A 73 -8.52 -10.26 1.88
N ALA A 74 -8.73 -10.56 0.61
CA ALA A 74 -8.88 -11.94 0.12
C ALA A 74 -7.52 -12.64 -0.09
N SER A 75 -6.41 -11.90 -0.02
CA SER A 75 -5.05 -12.43 -0.22
C SER A 75 -4.33 -12.51 1.12
N PRO A 76 -3.85 -13.69 1.58
CA PRO A 76 -3.27 -13.85 2.91
C PRO A 76 -2.12 -12.90 3.23
N THR A 77 -1.22 -12.64 2.28
CA THR A 77 -0.06 -11.78 2.49
C THR A 77 -0.46 -10.30 2.59
N HIS A 78 -1.38 -9.84 1.73
CA HIS A 78 -1.88 -8.47 1.76
C HIS A 78 -2.75 -8.23 3.00
N ARG A 79 -3.60 -9.20 3.34
CA ARG A 79 -4.43 -9.16 4.54
C ARG A 79 -3.58 -9.03 5.80
N ALA A 80 -2.47 -9.75 5.89
CA ALA A 80 -1.56 -9.70 7.03
C ALA A 80 -1.02 -8.28 7.26
N ASN A 81 -0.73 -7.53 6.21
CA ASN A 81 -0.30 -6.14 6.32
C ASN A 81 -1.42 -5.24 6.86
N ILE A 82 -2.63 -5.37 6.32
CA ILE A 82 -3.77 -4.55 6.76
C ILE A 82 -4.08 -4.80 8.24
N LEU A 83 -3.96 -6.03 8.71
CA LEU A 83 -4.29 -6.43 10.07
C LEU A 83 -3.10 -6.46 11.02
N LYS A 84 -1.92 -5.97 10.60
CA LYS A 84 -0.73 -5.98 11.47
C LYS A 84 -0.87 -4.95 12.58
N PRO A 85 -0.83 -5.40 13.87
CA PRO A 85 -1.02 -4.50 15.01
C PRO A 85 0.04 -3.41 15.12
N ASP A 86 1.28 -3.68 14.67
CA ASP A 86 2.41 -2.78 14.80
C ASP A 86 2.31 -1.56 13.89
N PHE A 87 1.48 -1.62 12.84
CA PHE A 87 1.35 -0.49 11.92
C PHE A 87 0.47 0.60 12.52
N ASN A 88 0.96 1.84 12.51
CA ASN A 88 0.26 3.01 13.05
C ASN A 88 0.00 4.09 12.00
N THR A 89 0.71 4.05 10.88
CA THR A 89 0.58 5.04 9.80
C THR A 89 0.37 4.36 8.47
N CYS A 90 -0.24 5.08 7.54
CA CYS A 90 -0.58 4.54 6.22
C CYS A 90 -0.74 5.65 5.20
N ALA A 91 -0.40 5.37 3.95
CA ALA A 91 -0.75 6.19 2.81
C ALA A 91 -1.00 5.29 1.60
N ILE A 92 -1.91 5.71 0.74
CA ILE A 92 -2.25 5.00 -0.49
C ILE A 92 -2.20 6.01 -1.64
N SER A 93 -1.54 5.65 -2.73
CA SER A 93 -1.49 6.45 -3.94
C SER A 93 -1.85 5.62 -5.15
N THR A 94 -2.39 6.30 -6.18
CA THR A 94 -2.76 5.67 -7.43
C THR A 94 -2.07 6.36 -8.59
N THR A 95 -1.83 5.59 -9.66
CA THR A 95 -1.36 6.12 -10.94
C THR A 95 -2.11 5.37 -12.03
N THR A 96 -2.63 6.10 -13.02
CA THR A 96 -3.28 5.50 -14.17
C THR A 96 -2.35 5.58 -15.38
N GLN A 97 -2.14 4.45 -16.03
CA GLN A 97 -1.34 4.37 -17.26
C GLN A 97 -1.99 3.40 -18.23
N ASN A 98 -2.16 3.85 -19.47
CA ASN A 98 -2.80 3.05 -20.53
C ASN A 98 -4.19 2.53 -20.13
N GLY A 99 -4.95 3.34 -19.41
CA GLY A 99 -6.30 3.00 -18.94
C GLY A 99 -6.36 2.05 -17.75
N ARG A 100 -5.22 1.66 -17.19
CA ARG A 100 -5.15 0.77 -16.02
C ARG A 100 -4.73 1.57 -14.79
N THR A 101 -5.44 1.36 -13.67
CA THR A 101 -5.12 2.01 -12.41
C THR A 101 -4.20 1.11 -11.58
N TYR A 102 -3.13 1.70 -11.07
CA TYR A 102 -2.14 1.05 -10.20
C TYR A 102 -2.25 1.64 -8.79
N TRP A 103 -2.12 0.79 -7.78
CA TRP A 103 -2.30 1.15 -6.38
C TRP A 103 -1.08 0.75 -5.56
N ALA A 104 -0.57 1.68 -4.77
CA ALA A 104 0.49 1.40 -3.81
C ALA A 104 0.06 1.89 -2.42
N GLN A 105 0.03 0.97 -1.46
CA GLN A 105 -0.26 1.24 -0.06
C GLN A 105 1.01 1.03 0.74
N GLU A 106 1.42 2.06 1.51
CA GLU A 106 2.59 1.99 2.37
C GLU A 106 2.16 2.11 3.82
N PHE A 107 2.75 1.28 4.68
CA PHE A 107 2.50 1.29 6.13
C PHE A 107 3.78 1.66 6.88
N GLY A 108 3.61 2.36 8.01
CA GLY A 108 4.68 2.70 8.94
C GLY A 108 4.28 2.45 10.39
N ILE A 109 5.26 2.57 11.25
CA ILE A 109 5.08 2.40 12.70
C ILE A 109 5.11 3.73 13.45
#